data_56d184610a635dff614d52a8d5ad79b2
#
_entry.id   56d184610a635dff614d52a8d5ad79b2
#
_cell.length_a   1.000
_cell.length_b   1.000
_cell.length_c   1.000
_cell.angle_alpha   90.00
_cell.angle_beta   90.00
_cell.angle_gamma   90.00
#
_symmetry.space_group_name_H-M   'P 1'
#
loop_
_entity.id
_entity.type
_entity.pdbx_description
1 polymer ?
#
loop_
_entity_poly.entity_id
_entity_poly.type
_entity_poly.pdbx_seq_one_letter_code
_entity_poly.pdbx_strand_id
1 'polypeptide(L)'
;MKYNKYILSMLFAATVGTTMVSCSDDDNLGDAPRLFRPIASATVNSNALKVEWDKIQGATSYELELGLVTSTDEDGTNHLKVIKKATTEDDTYTFDDLGWDEKYGVRIKCIGDNKESEYYEVKAQSINYPTKVSGAKAIDNAARVSWDEGGQTIKYVMACPAEDAENQDTIKVKVSDADYAQGYVDIYGLQPETSYTFKTYDSSSECSGHRERFAE
;
A
#
# COMPACT_ATOMS: atom_id res chain seq x y z
N MET A 1 58.12 -6.34 -51.02
CA MET A 1 58.99 -7.19 -50.22
C MET A 1 58.11 -7.91 -49.23
N LYS A 2 57.73 -9.19 -49.50
CA LYS A 2 58.38 -10.40 -48.93
C LYS A 2 58.38 -10.35 -47.40
N TYR A 3 57.80 -11.27 -46.62
CA TYR A 3 57.60 -12.73 -46.65
C TYR A 3 56.52 -13.04 -45.57
N ASN A 4 55.52 -13.82 -45.78
CA ASN A 4 55.41 -15.26 -45.58
C ASN A 4 56.03 -15.86 -44.31
N LYS A 5 55.19 -16.44 -43.42
CA LYS A 5 55.22 -17.92 -43.18
C LYS A 5 54.37 -18.30 -41.99
N TYR A 6 53.36 -19.13 -42.24
CA TYR A 6 53.12 -20.48 -41.69
C TYR A 6 53.61 -20.73 -40.26
N ILE A 7 52.73 -21.22 -39.46
CA ILE A 7 52.90 -22.33 -38.53
C ILE A 7 51.47 -22.60 -37.99
N LEU A 8 50.87 -23.62 -38.46
CA LEU A 8 50.85 -25.01 -38.03
C LEU A 8 49.96 -25.21 -36.80
N SER A 9 48.83 -25.79 -37.12
CA SER A 9 47.88 -26.51 -36.28
C SER A 9 48.51 -27.23 -35.10
N MET A 10 47.89 -27.09 -33.93
CA MET A 10 47.79 -28.15 -32.96
C MET A 10 46.34 -28.20 -32.42
N LEU A 11 45.65 -29.19 -32.94
CA LEU A 11 44.38 -29.67 -32.48
C LEU A 11 44.62 -30.37 -31.12
N PHE A 12 44.25 -29.71 -30.02
CA PHE A 12 44.09 -30.41 -28.74
C PHE A 12 42.62 -30.63 -28.52
N ALA A 13 42.14 -31.78 -28.90
CA ALA A 13 40.85 -32.29 -28.48
C ALA A 13 40.95 -32.70 -27.01
N ALA A 14 40.69 -31.76 -26.13
CA ALA A 14 40.35 -32.05 -24.73
C ALA A 14 38.87 -32.37 -24.68
N THR A 15 38.54 -33.64 -24.74
CA THR A 15 37.23 -34.15 -24.35
C THR A 15 37.10 -33.94 -22.84
N VAL A 16 36.58 -32.77 -22.46
CA VAL A 16 36.03 -32.58 -21.13
C VAL A 16 34.71 -33.34 -21.11
N GLY A 17 34.75 -34.54 -20.56
CA GLY A 17 33.57 -35.28 -20.19
C GLY A 17 32.83 -34.45 -19.16
N THR A 18 31.85 -33.68 -19.61
CA THR A 18 30.80 -33.16 -18.72
C THR A 18 30.01 -34.37 -18.25
N THR A 19 30.34 -34.87 -17.06
CA THR A 19 29.40 -35.68 -16.32
C THR A 19 28.21 -34.73 -16.06
N MET A 20 27.19 -34.89 -16.89
CA MET A 20 25.85 -34.44 -16.52
C MET A 20 25.54 -35.21 -15.24
N VAL A 21 25.76 -34.58 -14.12
CA VAL A 21 25.05 -34.97 -12.91
C VAL A 21 23.60 -34.65 -13.24
N SER A 22 22.90 -35.64 -13.76
CA SER A 22 21.46 -35.67 -13.75
C SER A 22 21.10 -35.48 -12.28
N CYS A 23 20.67 -34.27 -11.91
CA CYS A 23 19.81 -34.15 -10.78
C CYS A 23 18.63 -35.06 -11.11
N SER A 24 18.61 -36.25 -10.51
CA SER A 24 17.40 -37.03 -10.44
C SER A 24 16.35 -36.06 -9.88
N ASP A 25 15.31 -35.83 -10.65
CA ASP A 25 14.10 -35.20 -10.21
C ASP A 25 13.57 -36.08 -9.05
N ASP A 26 14.09 -35.85 -7.85
CA ASP A 26 13.40 -36.20 -6.64
C ASP A 26 12.27 -35.16 -6.47
N ASP A 27 11.23 -35.37 -7.27
CA ASP A 27 9.93 -34.68 -7.13
C ASP A 27 9.25 -34.95 -5.78
N ASN A 28 10.00 -35.39 -4.81
CA ASN A 28 9.51 -35.68 -3.48
C ASN A 28 9.60 -34.42 -2.58
N LEU A 29 8.95 -33.34 -3.03
CA LEU A 29 8.76 -32.14 -2.22
C LEU A 29 8.03 -32.44 -0.88
N GLY A 30 7.46 -33.66 -0.76
CA GLY A 30 6.81 -34.14 0.46
C GLY A 30 7.75 -34.31 1.67
N ASP A 31 9.05 -34.49 1.43
CA ASP A 31 10.04 -34.69 2.50
C ASP A 31 10.82 -33.43 2.89
N ALA A 32 10.55 -32.29 2.26
CA ALA A 32 11.16 -31.04 2.66
C ALA A 32 10.85 -30.74 4.14
N PRO A 33 11.83 -30.32 4.95
CA PRO A 33 11.66 -30.07 6.38
C PRO A 33 10.68 -28.94 6.67
N ARG A 34 10.44 -28.06 5.70
CA ARG A 34 9.49 -26.93 5.76
C ARG A 34 8.91 -26.65 4.37
N LEU A 35 7.81 -25.92 4.33
CA LEU A 35 7.21 -25.47 3.10
C LEU A 35 8.00 -24.30 2.48
N PHE A 36 7.90 -24.14 1.18
CA PHE A 36 8.39 -22.94 0.51
C PHE A 36 7.54 -21.74 0.95
N ARG A 37 8.18 -20.62 1.11
CA ARG A 37 7.55 -19.34 1.44
C ARG A 37 6.76 -18.83 0.24
N PRO A 38 5.48 -18.41 0.40
CA PRO A 38 4.72 -17.81 -0.69
C PRO A 38 5.36 -16.48 -1.09
N ILE A 39 5.30 -16.16 -2.39
CA ILE A 39 5.65 -14.83 -2.90
C ILE A 39 4.34 -14.11 -3.17
N ALA A 40 4.13 -13.00 -2.49
CA ALA A 40 2.87 -12.30 -2.53
C ALA A 40 3.03 -10.84 -2.97
N SER A 41 1.96 -10.29 -3.53
CA SER A 41 1.83 -8.87 -3.85
C SER A 41 0.60 -8.28 -3.17
N ALA A 42 0.62 -6.97 -2.95
CA ALA A 42 -0.51 -6.25 -2.37
C ALA A 42 -0.92 -5.08 -3.25
N THR A 43 -2.22 -4.91 -3.41
CA THR A 43 -2.83 -3.83 -4.20
C THR A 43 -3.84 -3.08 -3.35
N VAL A 44 -3.75 -1.74 -3.36
CA VAL A 44 -4.70 -0.86 -2.68
C VAL A 44 -5.94 -0.65 -3.55
N ASN A 45 -7.10 -0.80 -2.95
CA ASN A 45 -8.38 -0.48 -3.57
C ASN A 45 -9.24 0.30 -2.57
N SER A 46 -9.34 1.63 -2.74
CA SER A 46 -9.95 2.53 -1.77
C SER A 46 -9.26 2.38 -0.39
N ASN A 47 -9.99 2.07 0.67
CA ASN A 47 -9.47 1.80 2.01
C ASN A 47 -9.33 0.29 2.31
N ALA A 48 -9.11 -0.51 1.28
CA ALA A 48 -8.85 -1.93 1.39
C ALA A 48 -7.49 -2.31 0.79
N LEU A 49 -6.89 -3.37 1.30
CA LEU A 49 -5.64 -3.94 0.82
C LEU A 49 -5.86 -5.39 0.41
N LYS A 50 -5.85 -5.64 -0.90
CA LYS A 50 -5.92 -6.98 -1.47
C LYS A 50 -4.53 -7.57 -1.58
N VAL A 51 -4.35 -8.78 -1.05
CA VAL A 51 -3.09 -9.56 -1.11
C VAL A 51 -3.34 -10.78 -1.97
N GLU A 52 -2.44 -11.07 -2.90
CA GLU A 52 -2.51 -12.20 -3.84
C GLU A 52 -1.16 -12.91 -3.90
N TRP A 53 -1.21 -14.23 -4.02
CA TRP A 53 -0.02 -15.10 -4.07
C TRP A 53 -0.29 -16.36 -4.88
N ASP A 54 0.77 -17.04 -5.31
CA ASP A 54 0.65 -18.35 -5.93
C ASP A 54 0.51 -19.46 -4.88
N LYS A 55 -0.33 -20.46 -5.18
CA LYS A 55 -0.50 -21.62 -4.29
C LYS A 55 0.79 -22.41 -4.15
N ILE A 56 1.14 -22.73 -2.92
CA ILE A 56 2.33 -23.50 -2.58
C ILE A 56 1.95 -24.98 -2.44
N GLN A 57 2.68 -25.85 -3.14
CA GLN A 57 2.47 -27.30 -3.06
C GLN A 57 2.68 -27.79 -1.63
N GLY A 58 1.72 -28.54 -1.10
CA GLY A 58 1.71 -29.04 0.26
C GLY A 58 1.19 -28.05 1.31
N ALA A 59 0.82 -26.83 0.92
CA ALA A 59 0.10 -25.92 1.81
C ALA A 59 -1.38 -26.27 1.86
N THR A 60 -1.95 -26.25 3.05
CA THR A 60 -3.39 -26.42 3.30
C THR A 60 -4.07 -25.10 3.63
N SER A 61 -3.32 -24.13 4.14
CA SER A 61 -3.80 -22.79 4.45
C SER A 61 -2.65 -21.78 4.49
N TYR A 62 -3.02 -20.50 4.59
CA TYR A 62 -2.11 -19.36 4.67
C TYR A 62 -2.49 -18.50 5.87
N GLU A 63 -1.51 -18.12 6.65
CA GLU A 63 -1.66 -17.14 7.73
C GLU A 63 -1.11 -15.81 7.29
N LEU A 64 -1.93 -14.76 7.42
CA LEU A 64 -1.57 -13.38 7.10
C LEU A 64 -1.60 -12.53 8.36
N GLU A 65 -0.65 -11.63 8.48
CA GLU A 65 -0.64 -10.60 9.50
C GLU A 65 -0.54 -9.23 8.82
N LEU A 66 -1.50 -8.37 9.12
CA LEU A 66 -1.52 -6.97 8.74
C LEU A 66 -1.02 -6.11 9.90
N GLY A 67 -0.11 -5.22 9.65
CA GLY A 67 0.40 -4.27 10.63
C GLY A 67 0.53 -2.85 10.10
N LEU A 68 0.44 -1.88 11.00
CA LEU A 68 0.88 -0.50 10.74
C LEU A 68 2.40 -0.45 10.72
N VAL A 69 2.97 0.22 9.73
CA VAL A 69 4.41 0.47 9.65
C VAL A 69 4.76 1.58 10.65
N THR A 70 5.48 1.24 11.70
CA THR A 70 5.88 2.19 12.76
C THR A 70 7.22 2.85 12.47
N SER A 71 8.11 2.14 11.79
CA SER A 71 9.40 2.66 11.32
C SER A 71 9.90 1.82 10.15
N THR A 72 10.85 2.35 9.41
CA THR A 72 11.56 1.65 8.33
C THR A 72 13.05 1.87 8.56
N ASP A 73 13.84 0.79 8.61
CA ASP A 73 15.28 0.85 8.78
C ASP A 73 15.99 1.36 7.51
N GLU A 74 17.27 1.65 7.61
CA GLU A 74 18.09 2.14 6.48
C GLU A 74 18.16 1.12 5.32
N ASP A 75 18.05 -0.18 5.63
CA ASP A 75 18.01 -1.27 4.63
C ASP A 75 16.63 -1.48 3.99
N GLY A 76 15.62 -0.71 4.42
CA GLY A 76 14.25 -0.79 3.91
C GLY A 76 13.35 -1.77 4.67
N THR A 77 13.81 -2.41 5.73
CA THR A 77 12.99 -3.30 6.57
C THR A 77 11.95 -2.52 7.34
N ASN A 78 10.68 -2.94 7.25
CA ASN A 78 9.58 -2.29 7.95
C ASN A 78 9.30 -2.96 9.29
N HIS A 79 9.21 -2.17 10.35
CA HIS A 79 8.72 -2.63 11.65
C HIS A 79 7.21 -2.50 11.71
N LEU A 80 6.53 -3.61 11.98
CA LEU A 80 5.09 -3.69 11.96
C LEU A 80 4.51 -3.79 13.37
N LYS A 81 3.56 -2.93 13.68
CA LYS A 81 2.62 -3.15 14.79
C LYS A 81 1.44 -3.94 14.24
N VAL A 82 1.42 -5.25 14.46
CA VAL A 82 0.34 -6.13 13.99
C VAL A 82 -1.01 -5.70 14.58
N ILE A 83 -2.01 -5.50 13.71
CA ILE A 83 -3.35 -5.03 14.06
C ILE A 83 -4.45 -6.02 13.67
N LYS A 84 -4.25 -6.80 12.61
CA LYS A 84 -5.19 -7.85 12.16
C LYS A 84 -4.42 -9.12 11.79
N LYS A 85 -5.05 -10.29 12.03
CA LYS A 85 -4.57 -11.59 11.55
C LYS A 85 -5.70 -12.28 10.81
N ALA A 86 -5.35 -13.04 9.78
CA ALA A 86 -6.29 -13.82 9.00
C ALA A 86 -5.69 -15.18 8.63
N THR A 87 -6.56 -16.15 8.42
CA THR A 87 -6.19 -17.46 7.87
C THR A 87 -7.14 -17.77 6.73
N THR A 88 -6.64 -18.26 5.60
CA THR A 88 -7.43 -18.62 4.43
C THR A 88 -6.83 -19.84 3.71
N GLU A 89 -7.66 -20.59 2.99
CA GLU A 89 -7.25 -21.68 2.08
C GLU A 89 -7.13 -21.19 0.63
N ASP A 90 -7.58 -19.95 0.38
CA ASP A 90 -7.52 -19.31 -0.94
C ASP A 90 -6.09 -18.80 -1.23
N ASP A 91 -5.89 -18.32 -2.45
CA ASP A 91 -4.67 -17.67 -2.94
C ASP A 91 -4.77 -16.12 -2.95
N THR A 92 -5.80 -15.61 -2.29
CA THR A 92 -6.04 -14.17 -2.14
C THR A 92 -6.75 -13.89 -0.82
N TYR A 93 -6.48 -12.70 -0.27
CA TYR A 93 -7.19 -12.19 0.90
C TYR A 93 -7.28 -10.67 0.83
N THR A 94 -8.40 -10.10 1.29
CA THR A 94 -8.60 -8.65 1.35
C THR A 94 -8.79 -8.20 2.80
N PHE A 95 -8.01 -7.26 3.22
CA PHE A 95 -8.19 -6.53 4.47
C PHE A 95 -8.98 -5.26 4.17
N ASP A 96 -10.22 -5.21 4.66
CA ASP A 96 -11.14 -4.09 4.47
C ASP A 96 -11.12 -3.15 5.68
N ASP A 97 -11.75 -1.97 5.52
CA ASP A 97 -11.95 -0.95 6.56
C ASP A 97 -10.64 -0.53 7.22
N LEU A 98 -9.66 -0.19 6.39
CA LEU A 98 -8.37 0.33 6.82
C LEU A 98 -8.43 1.85 6.96
N GLY A 99 -7.65 2.38 7.90
CA GLY A 99 -7.53 3.82 8.10
C GLY A 99 -6.90 4.52 6.91
N TRP A 100 -7.34 5.74 6.65
CA TRP A 100 -6.75 6.61 5.66
C TRP A 100 -5.46 7.25 6.17
N ASP A 101 -4.58 7.63 5.24
CA ASP A 101 -3.29 8.29 5.47
C ASP A 101 -2.32 7.46 6.34
N GLU A 102 -2.48 6.14 6.24
CA GLU A 102 -1.69 5.17 6.98
C GLU A 102 -0.88 4.27 6.04
N LYS A 103 0.27 3.81 6.51
CA LYS A 103 1.12 2.86 5.79
C LYS A 103 1.00 1.48 6.41
N TYR A 104 0.61 0.51 5.61
CA TYR A 104 0.40 -0.87 6.03
C TYR A 104 1.44 -1.81 5.43
N GLY A 105 1.89 -2.76 6.24
CA GLY A 105 2.68 -3.90 5.81
C GLY A 105 1.92 -5.20 6.06
N VAL A 106 2.13 -6.17 5.20
CA VAL A 106 1.58 -7.52 5.33
C VAL A 106 2.71 -8.51 5.34
N ARG A 107 2.61 -9.53 6.18
CA ARG A 107 3.45 -10.73 6.08
C ARG A 107 2.58 -11.96 5.99
N ILE A 108 3.02 -12.93 5.20
CA ILE A 108 2.28 -14.15 4.90
C ILE A 108 3.19 -15.36 5.03
N LYS A 109 2.67 -16.45 5.62
CA LYS A 109 3.28 -17.77 5.59
C LYS A 109 2.26 -18.82 5.18
N CYS A 110 2.72 -19.94 4.65
CA CYS A 110 1.87 -21.10 4.40
C CYS A 110 2.00 -22.14 5.50
N ILE A 111 0.92 -22.86 5.73
CA ILE A 111 0.75 -23.93 6.71
C ILE A 111 0.32 -25.19 5.96
N GLY A 112 0.92 -26.32 6.29
CA GLY A 112 0.55 -27.66 5.81
C GLY A 112 0.61 -28.68 6.92
N ASP A 113 0.49 -29.96 6.59
CA ASP A 113 0.51 -31.06 7.57
C ASP A 113 1.85 -31.11 8.33
N ASN A 114 1.84 -30.64 9.57
CA ASN A 114 3.00 -30.54 10.47
C ASN A 114 4.19 -29.74 9.94
N LYS A 115 3.99 -28.89 8.94
CA LYS A 115 5.01 -28.04 8.33
C LYS A 115 4.48 -26.64 8.14
N GLU A 116 5.36 -25.66 8.23
CA GLU A 116 5.06 -24.26 7.89
C GLU A 116 6.26 -23.61 7.18
N SER A 117 6.01 -22.51 6.49
CA SER A 117 7.09 -21.70 5.92
C SER A 117 7.51 -20.59 6.88
N GLU A 118 8.64 -19.96 6.58
CA GLU A 118 8.93 -18.62 7.09
C GLU A 118 7.94 -17.60 6.52
N TYR A 119 7.78 -16.46 7.19
CA TYR A 119 7.02 -15.34 6.66
C TYR A 119 7.69 -14.72 5.45
N TYR A 120 6.88 -14.38 4.47
CA TYR A 120 7.23 -13.47 3.38
C TYR A 120 6.68 -12.08 3.69
N GLU A 121 7.53 -11.06 3.64
CA GLU A 121 7.12 -9.68 3.83
C GLU A 121 6.70 -9.08 2.49
N VAL A 122 5.44 -8.69 2.40
CA VAL A 122 4.89 -8.01 1.23
C VAL A 122 5.30 -6.55 1.27
N LYS A 123 5.65 -5.98 0.12
CA LYS A 123 5.98 -4.55 0.03
C LYS A 123 4.86 -3.70 0.63
N ALA A 124 5.22 -2.88 1.62
CA ALA A 124 4.26 -2.03 2.31
C ALA A 124 3.56 -1.04 1.35
N GLN A 125 2.29 -0.80 1.61
CA GLN A 125 1.42 0.06 0.82
C GLN A 125 0.88 1.20 1.68
N SER A 126 0.77 2.40 1.11
CA SER A 126 0.09 3.54 1.75
C SER A 126 -1.34 3.63 1.26
N ILE A 127 -2.28 3.75 2.18
CA ILE A 127 -3.68 4.01 1.90
C ILE A 127 -3.90 5.51 2.07
N ASN A 128 -3.89 6.23 0.96
CA ASN A 128 -4.06 7.68 0.96
C ASN A 128 -5.52 8.02 0.69
N TYR A 129 -5.96 9.16 1.19
CA TYR A 129 -7.26 9.70 0.80
C TYR A 129 -7.35 9.79 -0.73
N PRO A 130 -8.50 9.43 -1.33
CA PRO A 130 -8.67 9.46 -2.78
C PRO A 130 -8.59 10.88 -3.36
N THR A 131 -8.95 11.89 -2.56
CA THR A 131 -8.86 13.30 -2.94
C THR A 131 -7.66 13.93 -2.24
N LYS A 132 -6.73 14.46 -3.03
CA LYS A 132 -5.62 15.24 -2.51
C LYS A 132 -6.08 16.67 -2.26
N VAL A 133 -6.31 17.02 -1.00
CA VAL A 133 -6.54 18.40 -0.58
C VAL A 133 -5.22 19.15 -0.66
N SER A 134 -5.03 19.95 -1.71
CA SER A 134 -3.77 20.62 -2.02
C SER A 134 -3.52 21.87 -1.16
N GLY A 135 -4.56 22.47 -0.62
CA GLY A 135 -4.44 23.64 0.23
C GLY A 135 -5.69 24.00 1.01
N ALA A 136 -5.47 24.64 2.14
CA ALA A 136 -6.48 25.42 2.83
C ALA A 136 -5.86 26.77 3.21
N LYS A 137 -6.41 27.87 2.70
CA LYS A 137 -5.99 29.24 3.07
C LYS A 137 -7.13 29.85 3.87
N ALA A 138 -6.85 30.18 5.11
CA ALA A 138 -7.82 30.82 6.00
C ALA A 138 -7.52 32.31 6.12
N ILE A 139 -8.59 33.08 6.32
CA ILE A 139 -8.59 34.47 6.71
C ILE A 139 -9.70 34.65 7.75
N ASP A 140 -9.45 35.35 8.83
CA ASP A 140 -10.40 35.65 9.91
C ASP A 140 -11.55 34.61 10.10
N ASN A 141 -12.62 34.75 9.30
CA ASN A 141 -13.84 33.93 9.41
C ASN A 141 -14.16 33.12 8.14
N ALA A 142 -13.19 32.92 7.25
CA ALA A 142 -13.36 32.18 6.00
C ALA A 142 -12.12 31.36 5.64
N ALA A 143 -12.32 30.29 4.87
CA ALA A 143 -11.22 29.52 4.31
C ALA A 143 -11.53 29.09 2.89
N ARG A 144 -10.51 29.10 2.04
CA ARG A 144 -10.54 28.47 0.73
C ARG A 144 -9.90 27.09 0.80
N VAL A 145 -10.67 26.06 0.52
CA VAL A 145 -10.20 24.69 0.45
C VAL A 145 -10.02 24.29 -1.02
N SER A 146 -8.80 23.92 -1.40
CA SER A 146 -8.44 23.56 -2.75
C SER A 146 -8.04 22.08 -2.84
N TRP A 147 -8.27 21.46 -3.98
CA TRP A 147 -7.89 20.08 -4.27
C TRP A 147 -7.26 19.93 -5.64
N ASP A 148 -6.48 18.87 -5.82
CA ASP A 148 -5.95 18.52 -7.12
C ASP A 148 -6.99 17.69 -7.89
N GLU A 149 -7.10 17.89 -9.22
CA GLU A 149 -7.93 17.08 -10.08
C GLU A 149 -7.42 15.62 -10.05
N GLY A 150 -8.10 14.75 -9.34
CA GLY A 150 -7.68 13.37 -9.11
C GLY A 150 -8.72 12.30 -9.48
N GLY A 151 -9.83 12.69 -10.13
CA GLY A 151 -10.84 11.75 -10.62
C GLY A 151 -11.91 11.34 -9.60
N GLN A 152 -11.83 11.78 -8.33
CA GLN A 152 -12.89 11.58 -7.33
C GLN A 152 -13.84 12.78 -7.31
N THR A 153 -15.14 12.50 -7.41
CA THR A 153 -16.16 13.57 -7.34
C THR A 153 -16.34 14.02 -5.89
N ILE A 154 -16.03 15.28 -5.59
CA ILE A 154 -16.33 15.91 -4.30
C ILE A 154 -17.74 16.45 -4.34
N LYS A 155 -18.59 16.08 -3.39
CA LYS A 155 -19.97 16.56 -3.26
C LYS A 155 -20.14 17.60 -2.18
N TYR A 156 -19.34 17.54 -1.14
CA TYR A 156 -19.30 18.57 -0.10
C TYR A 156 -17.97 18.57 0.65
N VAL A 157 -17.68 19.71 1.28
CA VAL A 157 -16.55 19.89 2.20
C VAL A 157 -17.11 20.20 3.58
N MET A 158 -16.50 19.62 4.60
CA MET A 158 -16.81 19.92 5.99
C MET A 158 -15.61 20.60 6.65
N ALA A 159 -15.86 21.69 7.35
CA ALA A 159 -14.92 22.27 8.28
C ALA A 159 -15.30 21.80 9.69
N CYS A 160 -14.45 20.94 10.26
CA CYS A 160 -14.64 20.37 11.59
C CYS A 160 -13.72 21.12 12.56
N PRO A 161 -14.23 21.82 13.57
CA PRO A 161 -13.40 22.47 14.58
C PRO A 161 -12.64 21.42 15.39
N ALA A 162 -11.50 21.80 16.00
CA ALA A 162 -10.78 20.95 16.92
C ALA A 162 -11.66 20.57 18.13
N GLU A 163 -11.39 19.40 18.74
CA GLU A 163 -12.21 18.86 19.84
C GLU A 163 -12.26 19.78 21.08
N ASP A 164 -11.26 20.63 21.25
CA ASP A 164 -11.16 21.61 22.35
C ASP A 164 -11.86 22.94 22.04
N ALA A 165 -12.42 23.11 20.85
CA ALA A 165 -13.15 24.32 20.49
C ALA A 165 -14.53 24.33 21.12
N GLU A 166 -14.73 25.14 22.16
CA GLU A 166 -16.01 25.29 22.85
C GLU A 166 -17.10 25.83 21.91
N ASN A 167 -18.26 25.16 21.87
CA ASN A 167 -19.49 25.60 21.19
C ASN A 167 -19.34 25.83 19.65
N GLN A 168 -18.56 25.07 18.96
CA GLN A 168 -18.35 25.22 17.52
C GLN A 168 -19.06 24.11 16.75
N ASP A 169 -19.88 24.50 15.79
CA ASP A 169 -20.54 23.55 14.88
C ASP A 169 -19.68 23.25 13.66
N THR A 170 -19.77 22.03 13.19
CA THR A 170 -19.20 21.65 11.89
C THR A 170 -19.92 22.39 10.76
N ILE A 171 -19.17 23.07 9.90
CA ILE A 171 -19.71 23.77 8.74
C ILE A 171 -19.64 22.86 7.54
N LYS A 172 -20.80 22.60 6.91
CA LYS A 172 -20.91 21.78 5.69
C LYS A 172 -21.21 22.65 4.49
N VAL A 173 -20.35 22.63 3.47
CA VAL A 173 -20.52 23.36 2.22
C VAL A 173 -20.68 22.37 1.06
N LYS A 174 -21.75 22.53 0.28
CA LYS A 174 -21.98 21.73 -0.92
C LYS A 174 -21.06 22.24 -2.03
N VAL A 175 -20.40 21.31 -2.73
CA VAL A 175 -19.57 21.60 -3.89
C VAL A 175 -20.44 21.44 -5.14
N SER A 176 -20.59 22.49 -5.90
CA SER A 176 -21.24 22.48 -7.22
C SER A 176 -20.31 21.95 -8.29
N ASP A 177 -20.84 21.58 -9.45
CA ASP A 177 -20.00 21.12 -10.57
C ASP A 177 -19.05 22.24 -11.05
N ALA A 178 -19.44 23.51 -10.90
CA ALA A 178 -18.59 24.67 -11.18
C ALA A 178 -17.45 24.81 -10.15
N ASP A 179 -17.73 24.63 -8.85
CA ASP A 179 -16.72 24.66 -7.81
C ASP A 179 -15.73 23.49 -7.98
N TYR A 180 -16.26 22.30 -8.34
CA TYR A 180 -15.40 21.14 -8.61
C TYR A 180 -14.46 21.41 -9.78
N ALA A 181 -14.96 21.97 -10.89
CA ALA A 181 -14.18 22.29 -12.07
C ALA A 181 -13.13 23.39 -11.84
N GLN A 182 -13.39 24.32 -10.92
CA GLN A 182 -12.41 25.36 -10.55
C GLN A 182 -11.36 24.88 -9.54
N GLY A 183 -11.56 23.70 -8.91
CA GLY A 183 -10.61 23.06 -8.00
C GLY A 183 -10.59 23.65 -6.58
N TYR A 184 -11.60 24.38 -6.18
CA TYR A 184 -11.71 24.90 -4.81
C TYR A 184 -13.15 25.30 -4.43
N VAL A 185 -13.38 25.46 -3.12
CA VAL A 185 -14.59 26.05 -2.55
C VAL A 185 -14.24 26.97 -1.39
N ASP A 186 -14.99 28.05 -1.25
CA ASP A 186 -14.86 28.98 -0.13
C ASP A 186 -15.86 28.61 0.98
N ILE A 187 -15.37 28.51 2.21
CA ILE A 187 -16.15 28.22 3.42
C ILE A 187 -16.16 29.47 4.27
N TYR A 188 -17.34 29.91 4.69
CA TYR A 188 -17.56 31.10 5.52
C TYR A 188 -18.12 30.74 6.89
N GLY A 189 -17.97 31.62 7.84
CA GLY A 189 -18.51 31.48 9.20
C GLY A 189 -17.56 30.71 10.13
N LEU A 190 -16.29 30.59 9.77
CA LEU A 190 -15.26 30.09 10.68
C LEU A 190 -15.04 31.08 11.83
N GLN A 191 -14.61 30.54 12.97
CA GLN A 191 -14.24 31.36 14.12
C GLN A 191 -12.76 31.71 14.04
N PRO A 192 -12.36 32.98 14.27
CA PRO A 192 -10.95 33.35 14.36
C PRO A 192 -10.22 32.56 15.45
N GLU A 193 -8.91 32.41 15.28
CA GLU A 193 -8.01 31.73 16.23
C GLU A 193 -8.40 30.28 16.57
N THR A 194 -9.22 29.67 15.72
CA THR A 194 -9.69 28.29 15.90
C THR A 194 -9.06 27.36 14.87
N SER A 195 -8.57 26.20 15.34
CA SER A 195 -8.13 25.13 14.45
C SER A 195 -9.29 24.41 13.81
N TYR A 196 -9.20 24.18 12.50
CA TYR A 196 -10.18 23.41 11.73
C TYR A 196 -9.51 22.30 10.95
N THR A 197 -10.19 21.15 10.90
CA THR A 197 -9.90 20.06 9.97
C THR A 197 -10.88 20.12 8.81
N PHE A 198 -10.37 20.25 7.59
CA PHE A 198 -11.18 20.24 6.37
C PHE A 198 -11.22 18.83 5.79
N LYS A 199 -12.42 18.29 5.60
CA LYS A 199 -12.66 16.96 5.04
C LYS A 199 -13.51 17.07 3.79
N THR A 200 -13.10 16.40 2.73
CA THR A 200 -13.87 16.28 1.49
C THR A 200 -14.67 14.97 1.49
N TYR A 201 -15.84 14.98 0.90
CA TYR A 201 -16.74 13.84 0.84
C TYR A 201 -17.29 13.64 -0.55
N ASP A 202 -17.45 12.39 -0.92
CA ASP A 202 -18.12 11.99 -2.15
C ASP A 202 -19.63 11.84 -2.00
N SER A 203 -20.31 11.22 -2.98
CA SER A 203 -21.74 10.96 -2.96
C SER A 203 -22.17 9.92 -1.92
N SER A 204 -21.24 9.05 -1.47
CA SER A 204 -21.52 8.00 -0.48
C SER A 204 -21.48 8.51 0.95
N SER A 205 -21.08 9.76 1.15
CA SER A 205 -20.80 10.37 2.45
C SER A 205 -19.53 9.84 3.13
N GLU A 206 -18.68 9.16 2.40
CA GLU A 206 -17.37 8.76 2.88
C GLU A 206 -16.37 9.91 2.75
N CYS A 207 -15.48 10.02 3.74
CA CYS A 207 -14.40 10.99 3.70
C CYS A 207 -13.42 10.65 2.59
N SER A 208 -13.32 11.51 1.59
CA SER A 208 -12.47 11.31 0.42
C SER A 208 -11.15 12.08 0.49
N GLY A 209 -11.01 13.00 1.42
CA GLY A 209 -9.79 13.77 1.63
C GLY A 209 -9.78 14.51 2.95
N HIS A 210 -8.60 14.88 3.42
CA HIS A 210 -8.40 15.48 4.73
C HIS A 210 -7.24 16.47 4.72
N ARG A 211 -7.38 17.57 5.45
CA ARG A 211 -6.28 18.50 5.75
C ARG A 211 -6.55 19.28 7.03
N GLU A 212 -5.55 19.32 7.89
CA GLU A 212 -5.57 20.14 9.08
C GLU A 212 -5.04 21.55 8.81
N ARG A 213 -5.65 22.54 9.42
CA ARG A 213 -5.16 23.91 9.42
C ARG A 213 -5.70 24.72 10.60
N PHE A 214 -4.89 25.68 11.05
CA PHE A 214 -5.28 26.73 11.97
C PHE A 214 -5.87 27.91 11.19
N ALA A 215 -6.98 28.47 11.63
CA ALA A 215 -7.45 29.76 11.19
C ALA A 215 -6.64 30.83 11.93
N GLU A 216 -5.93 31.67 11.20
CA GLU A 216 -5.21 32.84 11.73
C GLU A 216 -6.16 34.03 11.90
#